data_a6c23c469da25efa243f62c802f7f84f
#
_entry.id   a6c23c469da25efa243f62c802f7f84f
#
_cell.length_a   1.000
_cell.length_b   1.000
_cell.length_c   1.000
_cell.angle_alpha   90.00
_cell.angle_beta   90.00
_cell.angle_gamma   90.00
#
_symmetry.space_group_name_H-M   'P 1'
#
loop_
_entity.id
_entity.type
_entity.pdbx_description
1 polymer ?
#
loop_
_entity_poly.entity_id
_entity_poly.type
_entity_poly.pdbx_seq_one_letter_code
_entity_poly.pdbx_strand_id
1 'polypeptide(L)'
;MPQRAALRNSPVQCGFLSIGTDGFVLVLECEADNDLFFSTCSFLDDLDRLGARDYQPTEQDILRTRVKTTGIVEVHFSFKNLNFKLFDVGGQRSERKKWIHCFEDVTAIIFCVAMSEYDQVLHEDETTNRMQESLKLFDSICNNKWFTDTSIILFLNKKDLFEEKIRKSPLTICFPEYTGAQEYGEAAAYIQAQFEAKNKSTTKEIYCHMTCATDTNNIQFVFDAVTDVIIANNLRGCGLY
;
A
#
# COMPACT_ATOMS: atom_id res chain seq x y z
N MET A 1 4.40 1.29 26.25
CA MET A 1 3.18 1.99 25.80
C MET A 1 3.44 3.21 24.91
N PRO A 2 4.65 3.77 24.71
CA PRO A 2 4.87 4.84 23.71
C PRO A 2 4.83 4.35 22.24
N GLN A 3 5.01 3.06 21.98
CA GLN A 3 5.06 2.47 20.62
C GLN A 3 3.71 2.51 19.86
N ARG A 4 2.58 2.50 20.57
CA ARG A 4 1.26 2.66 19.95
C ARG A 4 0.97 4.09 19.45
N ALA A 5 1.69 5.08 20.00
CA ALA A 5 1.48 6.48 19.64
C ALA A 5 2.09 6.86 18.27
N ALA A 6 3.19 6.22 17.86
CA ALA A 6 3.83 6.50 16.57
C ALA A 6 3.00 6.00 15.38
N LEU A 7 2.34 4.83 15.54
CA LEU A 7 1.37 4.34 14.56
C LEU A 7 0.05 5.12 14.59
N ARG A 8 -0.27 5.80 15.73
CA ARG A 8 -1.52 6.55 15.90
C ARG A 8 -1.54 7.93 15.24
N ASN A 9 -0.39 8.54 14.99
CA ASN A 9 -0.30 9.90 14.48
C ASN A 9 0.10 9.99 13.00
N SER A 10 0.37 8.87 12.34
CA SER A 10 0.49 8.83 10.88
C SER A 10 -0.84 8.36 10.31
N PRO A 11 -1.49 9.15 9.45
CA PRO A 11 -2.51 8.57 8.59
C PRO A 11 -1.84 7.39 7.88
N VAL A 12 -2.47 6.21 7.95
CA VAL A 12 -1.98 4.99 7.28
C VAL A 12 -2.15 5.20 5.78
N GLN A 13 -1.31 6.01 5.24
CA GLN A 13 -1.09 6.20 3.82
C GLN A 13 0.38 5.99 3.61
N CYS A 14 0.67 4.85 3.09
CA CYS A 14 1.90 4.45 2.44
C CYS A 14 3.18 5.16 2.88
N GLY A 15 4.02 4.46 3.49
CA GLY A 15 5.26 4.92 4.05
C GLY A 15 6.41 3.91 3.88
N PHE A 16 7.62 4.19 4.26
CA PHE A 16 8.85 3.41 4.14
C PHE A 16 9.28 2.72 5.44
N LEU A 17 9.93 1.59 5.36
CA LEU A 17 10.43 0.82 6.49
C LEU A 17 11.93 0.54 6.41
N SER A 18 12.70 0.89 7.41
CA SER A 18 14.12 0.52 7.58
C SER A 18 14.31 -0.45 8.73
N ILE A 19 15.19 -1.41 8.60
CA ILE A 19 15.54 -2.36 9.65
C ILE A 19 17.05 -2.43 9.82
N GLY A 20 17.51 -2.24 11.06
CA GLY A 20 18.92 -2.38 11.42
C GLY A 20 19.74 -1.15 11.15
N THR A 21 21.04 -1.26 11.31
CA THR A 21 21.97 -0.17 11.39
C THR A 21 22.10 0.71 10.17
N ASP A 22 21.34 0.56 9.07
CA ASP A 22 21.29 1.48 7.92
C ASP A 22 20.49 0.94 6.71
N GLY A 23 19.25 0.52 6.87
CA GLY A 23 18.41 0.10 5.74
C GLY A 23 17.07 0.85 5.67
N PHE A 24 16.52 1.10 4.46
CA PHE A 24 15.31 1.90 4.22
C PHE A 24 14.25 1.12 3.45
N VAL A 25 12.98 1.30 3.76
CA VAL A 25 11.85 0.72 3.02
C VAL A 25 11.02 1.81 2.36
N LEU A 26 10.75 1.65 1.07
CA LEU A 26 9.97 2.55 0.23
C LEU A 26 8.54 2.03 0.06
N VAL A 27 7.53 2.82 0.37
CA VAL A 27 6.15 2.51 0.09
C VAL A 27 5.60 3.44 -0.98
N LEU A 28 5.02 2.86 -2.00
CA LEU A 28 4.45 3.54 -3.14
C LEU A 28 2.96 3.24 -3.19
N GLU A 29 2.12 4.26 -3.10
CA GLU A 29 0.69 4.14 -3.32
C GLU A 29 0.29 4.78 -4.65
N CYS A 30 -0.51 4.08 -5.45
CA CYS A 30 -1.26 4.72 -6.50
C CYS A 30 -2.45 5.43 -5.86
N GLU A 31 -2.41 6.75 -5.79
CA GLU A 31 -3.42 7.57 -5.12
C GLU A 31 -4.82 7.41 -5.72
N ALA A 32 -5.78 7.30 -4.82
CA ALA A 32 -7.20 7.30 -5.07
C ALA A 32 -7.84 8.60 -4.58
N ASP A 33 -8.13 9.52 -5.47
CA ASP A 33 -8.88 10.74 -5.10
C ASP A 33 -10.37 10.50 -4.86
N ASN A 34 -10.93 9.32 -5.21
CA ASN A 34 -12.36 9.02 -5.15
C ASN A 34 -12.82 8.13 -3.98
N ASP A 35 -11.96 7.78 -3.03
CA ASP A 35 -12.37 7.12 -1.78
C ASP A 35 -13.19 8.04 -0.84
N LEU A 36 -13.36 9.29 -1.27
CA LEU A 36 -14.21 10.24 -0.56
C LEU A 36 -15.62 9.70 -0.34
N PHE A 37 -16.15 8.86 -1.25
CA PHE A 37 -17.51 8.35 -1.14
C PHE A 37 -17.69 7.38 0.04
N PHE A 38 -16.83 6.36 0.17
CA PHE A 38 -16.94 5.40 1.29
C PHE A 38 -16.51 6.01 2.63
N SER A 39 -15.48 6.84 2.62
CA SER A 39 -15.10 7.64 3.78
C SER A 39 -16.20 8.62 4.16
N THR A 40 -16.88 9.22 3.17
CA THR A 40 -18.00 10.14 3.37
C THR A 40 -19.23 9.43 3.92
N CYS A 41 -19.59 8.24 3.43
CA CYS A 41 -20.72 7.47 3.98
C CYS A 41 -20.49 7.14 5.45
N SER A 42 -19.34 6.58 5.79
CA SER A 42 -19.00 6.30 7.20
C SER A 42 -18.96 7.55 8.07
N PHE A 43 -18.56 8.69 7.50
CA PHE A 43 -18.54 9.97 8.18
C PHE A 43 -19.96 10.51 8.37
N LEU A 44 -20.85 10.37 7.37
CA LEU A 44 -22.24 10.80 7.43
C LEU A 44 -23.06 9.97 8.44
N ASP A 45 -22.77 8.66 8.54
CA ASP A 45 -23.43 7.76 9.49
C ASP A 45 -23.10 8.12 10.96
N ASP A 46 -21.95 8.74 11.20
CA ASP A 46 -21.44 9.10 12.53
C ASP A 46 -21.55 10.61 12.83
N LEU A 47 -22.33 11.38 12.06
CA LEU A 47 -22.39 12.84 12.18
C LEU A 47 -22.77 13.33 13.59
N ASP A 48 -23.71 12.66 14.25
CA ASP A 48 -24.15 13.03 15.60
C ASP A 48 -23.03 12.89 16.62
N ARG A 49 -22.23 11.82 16.49
CA ARG A 49 -21.05 11.56 17.33
C ARG A 49 -19.91 12.53 17.04
N LEU A 50 -19.63 12.75 15.76
CA LEU A 50 -18.54 13.62 15.28
C LEU A 50 -18.83 15.10 15.57
N GLY A 51 -20.11 15.50 15.57
CA GLY A 51 -20.56 16.87 15.85
C GLY A 51 -20.72 17.20 17.34
N ALA A 52 -20.50 16.26 18.25
CA ALA A 52 -20.62 16.49 19.67
C ALA A 52 -19.54 17.48 20.17
N ARG A 53 -19.90 18.35 21.13
CA ARG A 53 -18.98 19.38 21.65
C ARG A 53 -17.76 18.83 22.38
N ASP A 54 -17.87 17.62 22.91
CA ASP A 54 -16.84 16.87 23.63
C ASP A 54 -16.24 15.73 22.81
N TYR A 55 -16.43 15.77 21.49
CA TYR A 55 -15.91 14.76 20.58
C TYR A 55 -14.39 14.60 20.72
N GLN A 56 -13.97 13.34 20.89
CA GLN A 56 -12.57 12.92 20.80
C GLN A 56 -12.45 11.86 19.70
N PRO A 57 -11.52 12.01 18.76
CA PRO A 57 -11.34 11.05 17.68
C PRO A 57 -11.01 9.65 18.20
N THR A 58 -11.71 8.65 17.70
CA THR A 58 -11.35 7.24 17.89
C THR A 58 -10.19 6.86 16.99
N GLU A 59 -9.54 5.72 17.26
CA GLU A 59 -8.51 5.17 16.37
C GLU A 59 -9.06 4.97 14.95
N GLN A 60 -10.31 4.50 14.81
CA GLN A 60 -10.97 4.32 13.52
C GLN A 60 -11.24 5.63 12.79
N ASP A 61 -11.61 6.69 13.51
CA ASP A 61 -11.79 8.01 12.90
C ASP A 61 -10.47 8.49 12.28
N ILE A 62 -9.35 8.30 13.01
CA ILE A 62 -8.02 8.69 12.53
C ILE A 62 -7.61 7.85 11.31
N LEU A 63 -7.83 6.52 11.33
CA LEU A 63 -7.48 5.61 10.22
C LEU A 63 -8.30 5.88 8.95
N ARG A 64 -9.51 6.42 9.09
CA ARG A 64 -10.39 6.76 7.96
C ARG A 64 -10.17 8.17 7.42
N THR A 65 -9.44 9.03 8.14
CA THR A 65 -9.08 10.35 7.60
C THR A 65 -8.05 10.21 6.50
N ARG A 66 -8.24 10.99 5.44
CA ARG A 66 -7.27 11.09 4.36
C ARG A 66 -6.53 12.42 4.43
N VAL A 67 -5.19 12.34 4.45
CA VAL A 67 -4.31 13.50 4.28
C VAL A 67 -3.47 13.26 3.03
N LYS A 68 -3.51 14.18 2.07
CA LYS A 68 -2.71 14.09 0.85
C LYS A 68 -1.24 14.25 1.18
N THR A 69 -0.43 13.26 0.79
CA THR A 69 1.02 13.35 0.93
C THR A 69 1.62 14.18 -0.19
N THR A 70 2.31 15.26 0.17
CA THR A 70 3.08 16.10 -0.76
C THR A 70 4.56 16.01 -0.40
N GLY A 71 5.39 15.66 -1.38
CA GLY A 71 6.82 15.46 -1.15
C GLY A 71 7.16 14.12 -0.55
N ILE A 72 8.08 14.11 0.40
CA ILE A 72 8.57 12.92 1.09
C ILE A 72 8.40 13.16 2.58
N VAL A 73 7.70 12.27 3.27
CA VAL A 73 7.52 12.30 4.72
C VAL A 73 8.31 11.17 5.34
N GLU A 74 9.18 11.47 6.27
CA GLU A 74 10.00 10.48 6.98
C GLU A 74 9.43 10.24 8.37
N VAL A 75 9.18 8.97 8.72
CA VAL A 75 8.69 8.55 10.03
C VAL A 75 9.64 7.50 10.61
N HIS A 76 10.05 7.70 11.85
CA HIS A 76 10.88 6.75 12.60
C HIS A 76 10.08 6.11 13.72
N PHE A 77 10.16 4.79 13.84
CA PHE A 77 9.56 4.06 14.96
C PHE A 77 10.33 2.78 15.25
N SER A 78 10.14 2.25 16.45
CA SER A 78 10.73 0.97 16.86
C SER A 78 9.63 -0.07 17.07
N PHE A 79 9.83 -1.25 16.51
CA PHE A 79 8.93 -2.40 16.63
C PHE A 79 9.75 -3.68 16.80
N LYS A 80 9.39 -4.53 17.77
CA LYS A 80 10.12 -5.78 18.11
C LYS A 80 11.65 -5.58 18.25
N ASN A 81 12.08 -4.48 18.86
CA ASN A 81 13.49 -4.09 19.03
C ASN A 81 14.24 -3.77 17.71
N LEU A 82 13.53 -3.59 16.62
CA LEU A 82 14.07 -3.12 15.36
C LEU A 82 13.66 -1.65 15.15
N ASN A 83 14.56 -0.87 14.57
CA ASN A 83 14.30 0.52 14.23
C ASN A 83 13.86 0.59 12.75
N PHE A 84 12.74 1.22 12.52
CA PHE A 84 12.16 1.39 11.21
C PHE A 84 12.21 2.85 10.81
N LYS A 85 12.71 3.11 9.63
CA LYS A 85 12.59 4.37 8.92
C LYS A 85 11.56 4.21 7.82
N LEU A 86 10.50 4.98 7.91
CA LEU A 86 9.39 4.96 6.99
C LEU A 86 9.43 6.23 6.14
N PHE A 87 9.54 6.11 4.81
CA PHE A 87 9.43 7.26 3.91
C PHE A 87 8.12 7.18 3.13
N ASP A 88 7.19 8.06 3.39
CA ASP A 88 5.96 8.22 2.63
C ASP A 88 6.17 9.19 1.46
N VAL A 89 5.82 8.78 0.25
CA VAL A 89 5.99 9.61 -0.95
C VAL A 89 4.68 9.74 -1.71
N GLY A 90 4.35 10.95 -2.11
CA GLY A 90 3.17 11.20 -2.91
C GLY A 90 3.15 10.37 -4.19
N GLY A 91 2.06 9.64 -4.44
CA GLY A 91 1.89 8.73 -5.59
C GLY A 91 1.52 9.44 -6.89
N GLN A 92 1.09 10.70 -6.85
CA GLN A 92 0.73 11.46 -8.04
C GLN A 92 1.90 11.55 -9.04
N ARG A 93 1.58 11.55 -10.34
CA ARG A 93 2.59 11.64 -11.41
C ARG A 93 3.56 12.80 -11.22
N SER A 94 3.06 13.95 -10.74
CA SER A 94 3.88 15.14 -10.45
C SER A 94 4.90 14.95 -9.33
N GLU A 95 4.58 14.09 -8.33
CA GLU A 95 5.41 13.83 -7.16
C GLU A 95 6.50 12.78 -7.44
N ARG A 96 6.29 11.88 -8.40
CA ARG A 96 7.20 10.74 -8.70
C ARG A 96 8.64 11.17 -9.04
N LYS A 97 8.83 12.39 -9.55
CA LYS A 97 10.18 12.93 -9.82
C LYS A 97 11.03 13.08 -8.57
N LYS A 98 10.39 13.24 -7.42
CA LYS A 98 11.06 13.40 -6.11
C LYS A 98 11.56 12.08 -5.55
N TRP A 99 11.04 10.94 -6.00
CA TRP A 99 11.37 9.62 -5.48
C TRP A 99 12.83 9.23 -5.65
N ILE A 100 13.51 9.76 -6.67
CA ILE A 100 14.91 9.44 -6.94
C ILE A 100 15.84 9.76 -5.76
N HIS A 101 15.43 10.72 -4.91
CA HIS A 101 16.20 11.10 -3.71
C HIS A 101 16.12 10.08 -2.58
N CYS A 102 15.20 9.10 -2.69
CA CYS A 102 14.98 8.07 -1.68
C CYS A 102 15.46 6.68 -2.13
N PHE A 103 16.03 6.54 -3.34
CA PHE A 103 16.34 5.24 -3.92
C PHE A 103 17.63 4.62 -3.40
N GLU A 104 18.46 5.39 -2.71
CA GLU A 104 19.69 4.89 -2.10
C GLU A 104 19.36 4.10 -0.82
N ASP A 105 19.98 2.93 -0.68
CA ASP A 105 19.93 2.07 0.51
C ASP A 105 18.53 1.56 0.93
N VAL A 106 17.58 1.44 -0.02
CA VAL A 106 16.25 0.90 0.26
C VAL A 106 16.33 -0.61 0.50
N THR A 107 15.98 -1.05 1.70
CA THR A 107 15.95 -2.47 2.09
C THR A 107 14.77 -3.22 1.47
N ALA A 108 13.59 -2.61 1.47
CA ALA A 108 12.39 -3.16 0.88
C ALA A 108 11.45 -2.05 0.36
N ILE A 109 10.62 -2.42 -0.60
CA ILE A 109 9.56 -1.56 -1.14
C ILE A 109 8.23 -2.21 -0.77
N ILE A 110 7.35 -1.48 -0.11
CA ILE A 110 5.95 -1.83 0.04
C ILE A 110 5.18 -1.10 -1.06
N PHE A 111 4.60 -1.82 -1.99
CA PHE A 111 3.79 -1.26 -3.07
C PHE A 111 2.33 -1.50 -2.77
N CYS A 112 1.57 -0.43 -2.53
CA CYS A 112 0.16 -0.50 -2.17
C CYS A 112 -0.73 -0.26 -3.40
N VAL A 113 -1.69 -1.15 -3.59
CA VAL A 113 -2.69 -1.08 -4.66
C VAL A 113 -4.08 -1.14 -4.04
N ALA A 114 -4.93 -0.17 -4.31
CA ALA A 114 -6.32 -0.22 -3.93
C ALA A 114 -7.10 -1.10 -4.91
N MET A 115 -7.39 -2.36 -4.54
CA MET A 115 -8.10 -3.28 -5.44
C MET A 115 -9.48 -2.76 -5.85
N SER A 116 -10.17 -2.07 -4.96
CA SER A 116 -11.52 -1.52 -5.23
C SER A 116 -11.57 -0.45 -6.33
N GLU A 117 -10.42 -0.01 -6.84
CA GLU A 117 -10.33 1.06 -7.85
C GLU A 117 -10.18 0.54 -9.28
N TYR A 118 -10.34 -0.76 -9.51
CA TYR A 118 -10.22 -1.38 -10.84
C TYR A 118 -11.19 -0.81 -11.90
N ASP A 119 -12.32 -0.24 -11.50
CA ASP A 119 -13.32 0.37 -12.38
C ASP A 119 -13.27 1.91 -12.39
N GLN A 120 -12.23 2.51 -11.83
CA GLN A 120 -12.07 3.96 -11.73
C GLN A 120 -10.99 4.49 -12.67
N VAL A 121 -11.13 5.75 -13.04
CA VAL A 121 -10.13 6.49 -13.84
C VAL A 121 -9.35 7.46 -12.97
N LEU A 122 -8.15 7.85 -13.43
CA LEU A 122 -7.35 8.86 -12.77
C LEU A 122 -8.05 10.23 -12.85
N HIS A 123 -7.98 10.98 -11.75
CA HIS A 123 -8.47 12.35 -11.73
C HIS A 123 -7.61 13.30 -12.59
N GLU A 124 -6.34 12.95 -12.80
CA GLU A 124 -5.38 13.76 -13.55
C GLU A 124 -5.67 13.83 -15.06
N ASP A 125 -6.29 12.79 -15.65
CA ASP A 125 -6.57 12.73 -17.09
C ASP A 125 -7.97 12.20 -17.45
N GLU A 126 -8.74 11.76 -16.45
CA GLU A 126 -10.13 11.26 -16.56
C GLU A 126 -10.35 10.12 -17.59
N THR A 127 -9.27 9.53 -18.09
CA THR A 127 -9.30 8.48 -19.12
C THR A 127 -8.52 7.23 -18.74
N THR A 128 -7.41 7.38 -18.03
CA THR A 128 -6.55 6.26 -17.65
C THR A 128 -7.18 5.49 -16.49
N ASN A 129 -7.36 4.18 -16.64
CA ASN A 129 -7.80 3.32 -15.54
C ASN A 129 -6.73 3.27 -14.44
N ARG A 130 -7.13 3.42 -13.18
CA ARG A 130 -6.24 3.49 -12.01
C ARG A 130 -5.43 2.22 -11.80
N MET A 131 -6.06 1.06 -11.93
CA MET A 131 -5.38 -0.24 -11.79
C MET A 131 -4.36 -0.45 -12.91
N GLN A 132 -4.65 -0.03 -14.12
CA GLN A 132 -3.72 -0.11 -15.25
C GLN A 132 -2.53 0.84 -15.07
N GLU A 133 -2.73 2.02 -14.49
CA GLU A 133 -1.63 2.93 -14.11
C GLU A 133 -0.78 2.33 -13.00
N SER A 134 -1.41 1.70 -11.98
CA SER A 134 -0.71 0.96 -10.93
C SER A 134 0.17 -0.15 -11.51
N LEU A 135 -0.33 -0.94 -12.45
CA LEU A 135 0.43 -2.01 -13.12
C LEU A 135 1.65 -1.46 -13.89
N LYS A 136 1.49 -0.33 -14.58
CA LYS A 136 2.61 0.34 -15.29
C LYS A 136 3.67 0.85 -14.31
N LEU A 137 3.22 1.44 -13.22
CA LEU A 137 4.12 1.95 -12.19
C LEU A 137 4.86 0.79 -11.51
N PHE A 138 4.15 -0.28 -11.16
CA PHE A 138 4.74 -1.47 -10.57
C PHE A 138 5.79 -2.11 -11.49
N ASP A 139 5.53 -2.25 -12.80
CA ASP A 139 6.51 -2.74 -13.78
C ASP A 139 7.77 -1.88 -13.77
N SER A 140 7.61 -0.55 -13.75
CA SER A 140 8.74 0.38 -13.74
C SER A 140 9.58 0.30 -12.47
N ILE A 141 8.97 0.06 -11.32
CA ILE A 141 9.65 -0.06 -10.02
C ILE A 141 10.27 -1.46 -9.86
N CYS A 142 9.49 -2.51 -10.11
CA CYS A 142 9.92 -3.89 -9.96
C CYS A 142 11.16 -4.21 -10.81
N ASN A 143 11.22 -3.66 -12.01
CA ASN A 143 12.30 -3.90 -12.99
C ASN A 143 13.34 -2.78 -13.02
N ASN A 144 13.33 -1.87 -12.04
CA ASN A 144 14.31 -0.80 -11.97
C ASN A 144 15.68 -1.34 -11.54
N LYS A 145 16.72 -0.89 -12.23
CA LYS A 145 18.11 -1.30 -11.95
C LYS A 145 18.60 -0.95 -10.53
N TRP A 146 18.02 0.09 -9.91
CA TRP A 146 18.35 0.49 -8.55
C TRP A 146 17.76 -0.45 -7.48
N PHE A 147 16.75 -1.24 -7.85
CA PHE A 147 16.03 -2.14 -6.94
C PHE A 147 16.26 -3.62 -7.25
N THR A 148 17.39 -3.97 -7.90
CA THR A 148 17.68 -5.35 -8.27
C THR A 148 17.65 -6.29 -7.08
N ASP A 149 18.25 -5.88 -5.96
CA ASP A 149 18.35 -6.67 -4.73
C ASP A 149 17.38 -6.22 -3.62
N THR A 150 16.50 -5.26 -3.94
CA THR A 150 15.50 -4.75 -3.00
C THR A 150 14.27 -5.66 -3.00
N SER A 151 13.83 -6.09 -1.81
CA SER A 151 12.60 -6.89 -1.65
C SER A 151 11.37 -6.06 -2.03
N ILE A 152 10.41 -6.67 -2.72
CA ILE A 152 9.14 -6.04 -3.05
C ILE A 152 8.01 -6.76 -2.33
N ILE A 153 7.26 -5.98 -1.57
CA ILE A 153 6.09 -6.40 -0.84
C ILE A 153 4.89 -5.72 -1.47
N LEU A 154 4.00 -6.51 -2.05
CA LEU A 154 2.80 -6.02 -2.72
C LEU A 154 1.62 -6.10 -1.76
N PHE A 155 1.05 -4.95 -1.41
CA PHE A 155 -0.20 -4.86 -0.66
C PHE A 155 -1.36 -4.63 -1.62
N LEU A 156 -2.17 -5.66 -1.81
CA LEU A 156 -3.47 -5.56 -2.48
C LEU A 156 -4.49 -5.12 -1.43
N ASN A 157 -4.59 -3.80 -1.27
CA ASN A 157 -5.33 -3.15 -0.20
C ASN A 157 -6.82 -2.95 -0.54
N LYS A 158 -7.62 -2.58 0.47
CA LYS A 158 -9.08 -2.38 0.37
C LYS A 158 -9.82 -3.64 -0.07
N LYS A 159 -9.38 -4.80 0.44
CA LYS A 159 -9.98 -6.10 0.13
C LYS A 159 -11.46 -6.17 0.49
N ASP A 160 -11.85 -5.51 1.57
CA ASP A 160 -13.22 -5.36 2.06
C ASP A 160 -14.12 -4.65 1.04
N LEU A 161 -13.71 -3.49 0.56
CA LEU A 161 -14.42 -2.74 -0.46
C LEU A 161 -14.43 -3.45 -1.81
N PHE A 162 -13.34 -4.13 -2.14
CA PHE A 162 -13.25 -4.91 -3.37
C PHE A 162 -14.24 -6.09 -3.35
N GLU A 163 -14.37 -6.80 -2.23
CA GLU A 163 -15.32 -7.90 -2.08
C GLU A 163 -16.78 -7.47 -2.30
N GLU A 164 -17.16 -6.29 -1.81
CA GLU A 164 -18.50 -5.74 -2.05
C GLU A 164 -18.69 -5.33 -3.49
N LYS A 165 -17.67 -4.70 -4.08
CA LYS A 165 -17.76 -4.07 -5.39
C LYS A 165 -17.75 -5.07 -6.54
N ILE A 166 -16.95 -6.15 -6.45
CA ILE A 166 -16.81 -7.14 -7.52
C ILE A 166 -18.14 -7.83 -7.86
N ARG A 167 -19.06 -7.90 -6.92
CA ARG A 167 -20.41 -8.46 -7.14
C ARG A 167 -21.31 -7.55 -7.99
N LYS A 168 -20.99 -6.27 -8.12
CA LYS A 168 -21.82 -5.25 -8.78
C LYS A 168 -21.17 -4.68 -10.03
N SER A 169 -19.84 -4.63 -10.07
CA SER A 169 -19.07 -4.04 -11.16
C SER A 169 -18.11 -5.08 -11.74
N PRO A 170 -18.17 -5.40 -13.05
CA PRO A 170 -17.39 -6.48 -13.62
C PRO A 170 -15.91 -6.12 -13.72
N LEU A 171 -15.02 -7.09 -13.41
CA LEU A 171 -13.58 -6.93 -13.52
C LEU A 171 -13.11 -6.65 -14.95
N THR A 172 -13.93 -7.02 -15.95
CA THR A 172 -13.66 -6.78 -17.38
C THR A 172 -13.58 -5.30 -17.75
N ILE A 173 -14.04 -4.39 -16.90
CA ILE A 173 -13.81 -2.94 -17.07
C ILE A 173 -12.32 -2.61 -17.07
N CYS A 174 -11.56 -3.27 -16.20
CA CYS A 174 -10.11 -3.12 -16.14
C CYS A 174 -9.36 -4.12 -17.02
N PHE A 175 -9.83 -5.37 -17.03
CA PHE A 175 -9.21 -6.49 -17.72
C PHE A 175 -10.22 -7.13 -18.68
N PRO A 176 -10.33 -6.64 -19.92
CA PRO A 176 -11.30 -7.15 -20.90
C PRO A 176 -11.17 -8.65 -21.19
N GLU A 177 -9.97 -9.20 -21.00
CA GLU A 177 -9.64 -10.61 -21.19
C GLU A 177 -10.01 -11.50 -19.98
N TYR A 178 -10.47 -10.95 -18.87
CA TYR A 178 -10.87 -11.73 -17.72
C TYR A 178 -12.11 -12.58 -17.99
N THR A 179 -11.99 -13.88 -17.80
CA THR A 179 -13.07 -14.86 -18.02
C THR A 179 -13.49 -15.63 -16.76
N GLY A 180 -12.88 -15.32 -15.62
CA GLY A 180 -13.21 -15.93 -14.33
C GLY A 180 -14.52 -15.46 -13.73
N ALA A 181 -14.90 -16.06 -12.60
CA ALA A 181 -16.11 -15.69 -11.88
C ALA A 181 -16.02 -14.27 -11.29
N GLN A 182 -17.15 -13.57 -11.24
CA GLN A 182 -17.29 -12.27 -10.57
C GLN A 182 -17.39 -12.45 -9.05
N GLU A 183 -16.38 -13.11 -8.48
CA GLU A 183 -16.26 -13.43 -7.06
C GLU A 183 -14.91 -12.99 -6.54
N TYR A 184 -14.86 -12.65 -5.24
CA TYR A 184 -13.66 -12.14 -4.59
C TYR A 184 -12.43 -13.01 -4.82
N GLY A 185 -12.55 -14.34 -4.60
CA GLY A 185 -11.41 -15.25 -4.65
C GLY A 185 -10.71 -15.29 -6.01
N GLU A 186 -11.46 -15.53 -7.09
CA GLU A 186 -10.92 -15.61 -8.44
C GLU A 186 -10.45 -14.24 -8.95
N ALA A 187 -11.23 -13.21 -8.71
CA ALA A 187 -10.92 -11.86 -9.15
C ALA A 187 -9.66 -11.30 -8.46
N ALA A 188 -9.53 -11.50 -7.15
CA ALA A 188 -8.35 -11.07 -6.40
C ALA A 188 -7.10 -11.84 -6.82
N ALA A 189 -7.21 -13.17 -7.01
CA ALA A 189 -6.10 -13.99 -7.51
C ALA A 189 -5.67 -13.57 -8.92
N TYR A 190 -6.61 -13.19 -9.78
CA TYR A 190 -6.29 -12.67 -11.11
C TYR A 190 -5.52 -11.34 -11.04
N ILE A 191 -5.97 -10.39 -10.21
CA ILE A 191 -5.27 -9.12 -10.01
C ILE A 191 -3.84 -9.39 -9.50
N GLN A 192 -3.69 -10.25 -8.50
CA GLN A 192 -2.37 -10.65 -7.98
C GLN A 192 -1.47 -11.17 -9.11
N ALA A 193 -1.97 -12.11 -9.92
CA ALA A 193 -1.22 -12.69 -11.04
C ALA A 193 -0.80 -11.62 -12.07
N GLN A 194 -1.63 -10.59 -12.33
CA GLN A 194 -1.29 -9.49 -13.22
C GLN A 194 -0.11 -8.65 -12.71
N PHE A 195 -0.02 -8.41 -11.39
CA PHE A 195 1.13 -7.74 -10.80
C PHE A 195 2.38 -8.63 -10.79
N GLU A 196 2.26 -9.87 -10.36
CA GLU A 196 3.37 -10.83 -10.32
C GLU A 196 3.98 -11.06 -11.70
N ALA A 197 3.17 -11.11 -12.76
CA ALA A 197 3.61 -11.24 -14.15
C ALA A 197 4.45 -10.05 -14.66
N LYS A 198 4.45 -8.90 -13.96
CA LYS A 198 5.34 -7.78 -14.30
C LYS A 198 6.78 -8.02 -13.88
N ASN A 199 7.04 -8.94 -12.95
CA ASN A 199 8.39 -9.28 -12.52
C ASN A 199 9.14 -10.03 -13.62
N LYS A 200 10.20 -9.43 -14.12
CA LYS A 200 11.08 -10.01 -15.15
C LYS A 200 12.29 -10.76 -14.56
N SER A 201 12.51 -10.62 -13.25
CA SER A 201 13.59 -11.30 -12.57
C SER A 201 13.20 -12.74 -12.22
N THR A 202 14.11 -13.68 -12.38
CA THR A 202 13.94 -15.08 -11.96
C THR A 202 14.36 -15.32 -10.51
N THR A 203 15.03 -14.35 -9.90
CA THR A 203 15.58 -14.46 -8.53
C THR A 203 14.86 -13.57 -7.51
N LYS A 204 14.21 -12.50 -7.97
CA LYS A 204 13.47 -11.60 -7.11
C LYS A 204 12.07 -12.15 -6.84
N GLU A 205 11.73 -12.34 -5.58
CA GLU A 205 10.39 -12.70 -5.13
C GLU A 205 9.53 -11.47 -4.83
N ILE A 206 8.25 -11.56 -5.12
CA ILE A 206 7.24 -10.58 -4.73
C ILE A 206 6.41 -11.19 -3.61
N TYR A 207 6.40 -10.54 -2.46
CA TYR A 207 5.61 -10.97 -1.29
C TYR A 207 4.26 -10.28 -1.31
N CYS A 208 3.21 -11.01 -1.70
CA CYS A 208 1.88 -10.44 -1.88
C CYS A 208 0.98 -10.69 -0.66
N HIS A 209 0.29 -9.63 -0.21
CA HIS A 209 -0.66 -9.68 0.89
C HIS A 209 -1.96 -8.97 0.53
N MET A 210 -3.10 -9.63 0.80
CA MET A 210 -4.44 -9.02 0.73
C MET A 210 -4.70 -8.26 2.03
N THR A 211 -4.82 -6.94 1.95
CA THR A 211 -4.86 -6.07 3.13
C THR A 211 -6.14 -5.24 3.22
N CYS A 212 -6.46 -4.83 4.45
CA CYS A 212 -7.39 -3.77 4.77
C CYS A 212 -6.70 -2.84 5.77
N ALA A 213 -6.29 -1.66 5.34
CA ALA A 213 -5.49 -0.74 6.17
C ALA A 213 -6.26 -0.18 7.39
N THR A 214 -7.58 -0.25 7.37
CA THR A 214 -8.45 0.14 8.49
C THR A 214 -8.68 -0.99 9.51
N ASP A 215 -8.26 -2.23 9.20
CA ASP A 215 -8.28 -3.36 10.11
C ASP A 215 -6.91 -3.52 10.79
N THR A 216 -6.81 -3.05 12.03
CA THR A 216 -5.57 -3.06 12.81
C THR A 216 -5.02 -4.46 13.06
N ASN A 217 -5.90 -5.48 13.18
CA ASN A 217 -5.46 -6.87 13.35
C ASN A 217 -4.88 -7.43 12.05
N ASN A 218 -5.51 -7.13 10.92
CA ASN A 218 -4.99 -7.54 9.61
C ASN A 218 -3.63 -6.91 9.35
N ILE A 219 -3.48 -5.61 9.58
CA ILE A 219 -2.21 -4.89 9.39
C ILE A 219 -1.13 -5.40 10.34
N GLN A 220 -1.45 -5.68 11.61
CA GLN A 220 -0.49 -6.24 12.56
C GLN A 220 0.05 -7.59 12.07
N PHE A 221 -0.82 -8.51 11.64
CA PHE A 221 -0.44 -9.82 11.12
C PHE A 221 0.46 -9.70 9.88
N VAL A 222 0.07 -8.85 8.93
CA VAL A 222 0.83 -8.64 7.70
C VAL A 222 2.18 -7.99 7.99
N PHE A 223 2.21 -7.03 8.91
CA PHE A 223 3.45 -6.36 9.31
C PHE A 223 4.46 -7.31 9.96
N ASP A 224 3.98 -8.24 10.77
CA ASP A 224 4.82 -9.29 11.35
C ASP A 224 5.44 -10.17 10.25
N ALA A 225 4.64 -10.62 9.28
CA ALA A 225 5.13 -11.42 8.15
C ALA A 225 6.14 -10.66 7.28
N VAL A 226 5.89 -9.39 6.99
CA VAL A 226 6.81 -8.50 6.26
C VAL A 226 8.14 -8.34 6.99
N THR A 227 8.08 -8.14 8.29
CA THR A 227 9.29 -8.01 9.14
C THR A 227 10.15 -9.26 9.07
N ASP A 228 9.55 -10.45 9.15
CA ASP A 228 10.26 -11.73 9.07
C ASP A 228 10.95 -11.92 7.70
N VAL A 229 10.28 -11.53 6.61
CA VAL A 229 10.85 -11.56 5.24
C VAL A 229 12.07 -10.66 5.14
N ILE A 230 11.95 -9.42 5.62
CA ILE A 230 13.05 -8.44 5.55
C ILE A 230 14.26 -8.92 6.36
N ILE A 231 14.02 -9.44 7.58
CA ILE A 231 15.09 -10.00 8.43
C ILE A 231 15.78 -11.17 7.71
N ALA A 232 15.00 -12.13 7.17
CA ALA A 232 15.55 -13.29 6.47
C ALA A 232 16.43 -12.88 5.28
N ASN A 233 15.99 -11.89 4.49
CA ASN A 233 16.74 -11.41 3.34
C ASN A 233 18.03 -10.67 3.74
N ASN A 234 17.98 -9.87 4.80
CA ASN A 234 19.18 -9.22 5.33
C ASN A 234 20.21 -10.24 5.84
N LEU A 235 19.78 -11.30 6.53
CA LEU A 235 20.65 -12.36 7.02
C LEU A 235 21.29 -13.15 5.86
N ARG A 236 20.55 -13.43 4.77
CA ARG A 236 21.11 -14.01 3.56
C ARG A 236 22.18 -13.12 2.93
N GLY A 237 21.91 -11.82 2.84
CA GLY A 237 22.86 -10.83 2.32
C GLY A 237 24.17 -10.74 3.15
N CYS A 238 24.08 -11.03 4.44
CA CYS A 238 25.24 -11.10 5.33
C CYS A 238 25.93 -12.48 5.36
N GLY A 239 25.46 -13.46 4.56
CA GLY A 239 26.04 -14.81 4.52
C GLY A 239 25.78 -15.67 5.78
N LEU A 240 24.74 -15.33 6.55
CA LEU A 240 24.33 -16.05 7.76
C LEU A 240 23.26 -17.13 7.49
N TYR A 241 22.89 -17.37 6.23
CA TYR A 241 22.02 -18.45 5.75
C TYR A 241 22.60 -19.04 4.48
#